data_f14056d38c60ec027d6fe15b109180a0
#
_entry.id   f14056d38c60ec027d6fe15b109180a0
#
_cell.length_a   1.000
_cell.length_b   1.000
_cell.length_c   1.000
_cell.angle_alpha   90.00
_cell.angle_beta   90.00
_cell.angle_gamma   90.00
#
_symmetry.space_group_name_H-M   'P 1'
#
loop_
_entity.id
_entity.type
_entity.pdbx_description
1 polymer ?
#
loop_
_entity_poly.entity_id
_entity_poly.type
_entity_poly.pdbx_seq_one_letter_code
_entity_poly.pdbx_strand_id
1 'polypeptide(L)'
;MDGQLARSMELAAAASEPAPEERADGDVPLEARIWYATLLTRVRGLRPAERLLVGEEPLGREPHSPEAHAALLLCEAEIHLAGGKLTAAMAAAEAGLRLARQAGNRGLPPRGHVVMALGAVRSQDLTNGLQYANRLRDAALLGQENLIPGQCVWAAAQALEARDGMESVAHLLKGILHDEVLTRELLLSQPAAAPWLVRAGQRLGDAELAESTVRTMRRLAGGNRSFRSVQAAAEHAAGLYARDADVLEAAAERHLDPWARASALEDASRVRSARAPERDRAVDLLRRAAGAYLGAGASRDLARVQSRLRELDDHGGRPARGRTRVSRLTDTEFAVAELVSQGLTNGRVGSRLYISPHTVAFHLKKIFRKLDVTSRVELARSWNRILVEERADRPGESEPDFLVRPVKARRAGEQPAGAGSSAQVTTARRPTTTALPT
;
A
#
# COMPACT_ATOMS: atom_id res chain seq x y z
N MET A 1 11.63 19.94 -16.50
CA MET A 1 10.29 19.63 -17.09
C MET A 1 9.48 20.92 -17.05
N ASP A 2 9.06 21.44 -18.21
CA ASP A 2 8.29 22.68 -18.29
C ASP A 2 6.82 22.55 -17.88
N GLY A 3 6.45 21.41 -17.27
CA GLY A 3 5.10 21.09 -16.86
C GLY A 3 4.19 20.62 -18.01
N GLN A 4 4.73 20.40 -19.20
CA GLN A 4 3.99 19.93 -20.38
C GLN A 4 4.19 18.41 -20.57
N LEU A 5 3.37 17.61 -19.90
CA LEU A 5 3.44 16.13 -19.99
C LEU A 5 3.16 15.63 -21.42
N ALA A 6 2.27 16.25 -22.16
CA ALA A 6 1.94 15.84 -23.53
C ALA A 6 3.17 15.82 -24.44
N ARG A 7 3.96 16.91 -24.43
CA ARG A 7 5.19 16.99 -25.24
C ARG A 7 6.24 15.99 -24.78
N SER A 8 6.38 15.79 -23.44
CA SER A 8 7.30 14.77 -22.92
C SER A 8 6.88 13.36 -23.33
N MET A 9 5.60 13.08 -23.37
CA MET A 9 5.02 11.81 -23.82
C MET A 9 5.23 11.59 -25.32
N GLU A 10 5.02 12.61 -26.15
CA GLU A 10 5.27 12.55 -27.59
C GLU A 10 6.76 12.27 -27.89
N LEU A 11 7.67 12.97 -27.24
CA LEU A 11 9.11 12.76 -27.41
C LEU A 11 9.54 11.35 -26.94
N ALA A 12 9.01 10.88 -25.80
CA ALA A 12 9.33 9.55 -25.31
C ALA A 12 8.72 8.44 -26.21
N ALA A 13 7.52 8.64 -26.73
CA ALA A 13 6.91 7.74 -27.70
C ALA A 13 7.76 7.64 -28.98
N ALA A 14 8.15 8.78 -29.54
CA ALA A 14 9.00 8.83 -30.73
C ALA A 14 10.37 8.15 -30.50
N ALA A 15 10.98 8.35 -29.34
CA ALA A 15 12.23 7.68 -28.97
C ALA A 15 12.07 6.17 -28.74
N SER A 16 10.84 5.71 -28.53
CA SER A 16 10.51 4.29 -28.33
C SER A 16 10.06 3.58 -29.62
N GLU A 17 10.09 4.27 -30.77
CA GLU A 17 9.83 3.68 -32.08
C GLU A 17 11.16 3.43 -32.79
N PRO A 18 11.35 2.27 -33.47
CA PRO A 18 12.55 2.01 -34.26
C PRO A 18 12.67 3.04 -35.40
N ALA A 19 13.89 3.54 -35.64
CA ALA A 19 14.14 4.44 -36.75
C ALA A 19 13.73 3.79 -38.09
N PRO A 20 13.23 4.56 -39.08
CA PRO A 20 12.76 4.00 -40.35
C PRO A 20 13.80 3.17 -41.09
N GLU A 21 15.08 3.46 -40.86
CA GLU A 21 16.24 2.79 -41.48
C GLU A 21 16.65 1.52 -40.71
N GLU A 22 16.22 1.36 -39.43
CA GLU A 22 16.58 0.24 -38.54
C GLU A 22 15.47 -0.80 -38.40
N ARG A 23 14.33 -0.63 -39.10
CA ARG A 23 13.17 -1.55 -39.02
C ARG A 23 13.44 -3.02 -39.41
N ALA A 24 14.57 -3.31 -40.00
CA ALA A 24 14.95 -4.69 -40.35
C ALA A 24 15.67 -5.44 -39.21
N ASP A 25 16.27 -4.69 -38.23
CA ASP A 25 17.05 -5.28 -37.13
C ASP A 25 16.94 -4.47 -35.84
N GLY A 26 16.10 -3.44 -35.84
CA GLY A 26 16.10 -2.38 -34.84
C GLY A 26 15.30 -2.72 -33.58
N ASP A 27 15.98 -3.29 -32.61
CA ASP A 27 15.48 -3.33 -31.24
C ASP A 27 15.45 -1.90 -30.66
N VAL A 28 14.27 -1.44 -30.23
CA VAL A 28 14.15 -0.14 -29.54
C VAL A 28 15.01 -0.17 -28.28
N PRO A 29 15.89 0.83 -28.06
CA PRO A 29 16.73 0.86 -26.88
C PRO A 29 15.91 0.67 -25.61
N LEU A 30 16.27 -0.31 -24.79
CA LEU A 30 15.57 -0.65 -23.55
C LEU A 30 15.39 0.57 -22.65
N GLU A 31 16.36 1.45 -22.62
CA GLU A 31 16.33 2.70 -21.86
C GLU A 31 15.18 3.62 -22.29
N ALA A 32 14.96 3.80 -23.60
CA ALA A 32 13.85 4.58 -24.13
C ALA A 32 12.50 3.98 -23.73
N ARG A 33 12.38 2.66 -23.79
CA ARG A 33 11.17 1.93 -23.34
C ARG A 33 10.91 2.13 -21.86
N ILE A 34 11.95 2.03 -21.01
CA ILE A 34 11.85 2.27 -19.56
C ILE A 34 11.44 3.73 -19.28
N TRP A 35 12.03 4.69 -19.97
CA TRP A 35 11.67 6.10 -19.83
C TRP A 35 10.23 6.37 -20.21
N TYR A 36 9.76 5.82 -21.32
CA TYR A 36 8.39 5.98 -21.75
C TYR A 36 7.41 5.28 -20.80
N ALA A 37 7.71 4.05 -20.37
CA ALA A 37 6.93 3.34 -19.36
C ALA A 37 6.85 4.12 -18.02
N THR A 38 7.94 4.77 -17.62
CA THR A 38 7.97 5.65 -16.44
C THR A 38 7.02 6.83 -16.60
N LEU A 39 7.03 7.51 -17.75
CA LEU A 39 6.11 8.63 -18.02
C LEU A 39 4.66 8.17 -18.06
N LEU A 40 4.37 7.03 -18.72
CA LEU A 40 3.04 6.42 -18.74
C LEU A 40 2.56 6.11 -17.31
N THR A 41 3.43 5.61 -16.45
CA THR A 41 3.11 5.32 -15.04
C THR A 41 2.73 6.59 -14.27
N ARG A 42 3.41 7.71 -14.52
CA ARG A 42 3.09 9.01 -13.90
C ARG A 42 1.69 9.51 -14.27
N VAL A 43 1.27 9.30 -15.51
CA VAL A 43 -0.09 9.64 -15.98
C VAL A 43 -1.11 8.52 -15.75
N ARG A 44 -0.71 7.42 -15.10
CA ARG A 44 -1.54 6.23 -14.81
C ARG A 44 -1.98 5.44 -16.04
N GLY A 45 -1.23 5.50 -17.13
CA GLY A 45 -1.33 4.63 -18.29
C GLY A 45 -0.66 3.27 -18.04
N LEU A 46 -1.13 2.52 -17.02
CA LEU A 46 -0.41 1.35 -16.49
C LEU A 46 -0.36 0.18 -17.48
N ARG A 47 -1.46 -0.11 -18.19
CA ARG A 47 -1.47 -1.19 -19.19
C ARG A 47 -0.52 -0.94 -20.37
N PRO A 48 -0.48 0.26 -20.97
CA PRO A 48 0.56 0.59 -21.96
C PRO A 48 1.97 0.48 -21.39
N ALA A 49 2.20 0.95 -20.14
CA ALA A 49 3.50 0.86 -19.48
C ALA A 49 3.95 -0.61 -19.29
N GLU A 50 3.06 -1.48 -18.79
CA GLU A 50 3.34 -2.92 -18.64
C GLU A 50 3.70 -3.55 -20.00
N ARG A 51 2.96 -3.25 -21.08
CA ARG A 51 3.26 -3.78 -22.43
C ARG A 51 4.62 -3.36 -22.96
N LEU A 52 5.04 -2.12 -22.71
CA LEU A 52 6.36 -1.66 -23.11
C LEU A 52 7.51 -2.41 -22.42
N LEU A 53 7.31 -2.86 -21.18
CA LEU A 53 8.34 -3.60 -20.45
C LEU A 53 8.44 -5.06 -20.90
N VAL A 54 7.30 -5.68 -21.27
CA VAL A 54 7.28 -7.09 -21.70
C VAL A 54 7.88 -7.27 -23.09
N GLY A 55 7.76 -6.26 -23.98
CA GLY A 55 8.19 -6.36 -25.38
C GLY A 55 7.35 -7.35 -26.20
N GLU A 56 7.52 -7.34 -27.54
CA GLU A 56 6.88 -8.32 -28.43
C GLU A 56 7.66 -9.64 -28.48
N GLU A 57 8.96 -9.63 -28.15
CA GLU A 57 9.76 -10.84 -27.97
C GLU A 57 9.95 -11.16 -26.48
N PRO A 58 9.86 -12.45 -26.09
CA PRO A 58 10.26 -12.85 -24.75
C PRO A 58 11.71 -12.42 -24.49
N LEU A 59 11.97 -11.92 -23.28
CA LEU A 59 13.26 -11.43 -22.73
C LEU A 59 14.49 -12.38 -22.95
N GLY A 60 14.53 -13.12 -24.04
CA GLY A 60 15.33 -14.32 -24.27
C GLY A 60 16.51 -14.20 -25.22
N ARG A 61 16.79 -13.06 -25.86
CA ARG A 61 17.90 -13.04 -26.86
C ARG A 61 19.22 -12.43 -26.40
N GLU A 62 19.24 -11.51 -25.40
CA GLU A 62 20.49 -11.12 -24.79
C GLU A 62 20.34 -10.98 -23.27
N PRO A 63 21.33 -11.44 -22.47
CA PRO A 63 21.32 -11.17 -21.05
C PRO A 63 21.49 -9.65 -20.87
N HIS A 64 20.39 -8.96 -20.57
CA HIS A 64 20.45 -7.57 -20.17
C HIS A 64 21.51 -7.41 -19.09
N SER A 65 22.31 -6.37 -19.17
CA SER A 65 23.26 -6.06 -18.10
C SER A 65 22.52 -6.05 -16.76
N PRO A 66 23.16 -6.42 -15.64
CA PRO A 66 22.51 -6.35 -14.32
C PRO A 66 21.90 -4.99 -14.03
N GLU A 67 22.47 -3.93 -14.60
CA GLU A 67 21.98 -2.55 -14.49
C GLU A 67 20.65 -2.36 -15.25
N ALA A 68 20.58 -2.80 -16.49
CA ALA A 68 19.35 -2.75 -17.31
C ALA A 68 18.23 -3.56 -16.68
N HIS A 69 18.54 -4.75 -16.16
CA HIS A 69 17.57 -5.60 -15.48
C HIS A 69 17.11 -4.94 -14.17
N ALA A 70 18.00 -4.28 -13.41
CA ALA A 70 17.63 -3.50 -12.23
C ALA A 70 16.66 -2.38 -12.60
N ALA A 71 16.93 -1.64 -13.67
CA ALA A 71 16.08 -0.53 -14.13
C ALA A 71 14.69 -1.01 -14.54
N LEU A 72 14.58 -2.17 -15.23
CA LEU A 72 13.31 -2.81 -15.56
C LEU A 72 12.49 -3.14 -14.30
N LEU A 73 13.08 -3.86 -13.35
CA LEU A 73 12.40 -4.26 -12.11
C LEU A 73 11.95 -3.05 -11.28
N LEU A 74 12.74 -1.97 -11.25
CA LEU A 74 12.36 -0.74 -10.55
C LEU A 74 11.22 -0.01 -11.27
N CYS A 75 11.19 -0.02 -12.60
CA CYS A 75 10.06 0.51 -13.37
C CYS A 75 8.79 -0.32 -13.13
N GLU A 76 8.90 -1.64 -13.14
CA GLU A 76 7.80 -2.56 -12.81
C GLU A 76 7.26 -2.31 -11.38
N ALA A 77 8.15 -2.10 -10.42
CA ALA A 77 7.77 -1.76 -9.05
C ALA A 77 6.94 -0.47 -8.97
N GLU A 78 7.32 0.57 -9.72
CA GLU A 78 6.55 1.82 -9.79
C GLU A 78 5.16 1.61 -10.43
N ILE A 79 5.07 0.79 -11.50
CA ILE A 79 3.80 0.44 -12.14
C ILE A 79 2.89 -0.30 -11.15
N HIS A 80 3.42 -1.28 -10.44
CA HIS A 80 2.66 -2.03 -9.44
C HIS A 80 2.19 -1.17 -8.28
N LEU A 81 3.05 -0.26 -7.78
CA LEU A 81 2.67 0.68 -6.72
C LEU A 81 1.53 1.60 -7.17
N ALA A 82 1.61 2.15 -8.39
CA ALA A 82 0.57 3.00 -8.98
C ALA A 82 -0.74 2.25 -9.23
N GLY A 83 -0.65 0.94 -9.49
CA GLY A 83 -1.80 0.04 -9.67
C GLY A 83 -2.39 -0.52 -8.37
N GLY A 84 -1.84 -0.17 -7.21
CA GLY A 84 -2.28 -0.69 -5.91
C GLY A 84 -1.88 -2.14 -5.64
N LYS A 85 -0.93 -2.69 -6.38
CA LYS A 85 -0.40 -4.06 -6.20
C LYS A 85 0.80 -4.03 -5.24
N LEU A 86 0.55 -3.67 -3.97
CA LEU A 86 1.61 -3.31 -3.02
C LEU A 86 2.66 -4.41 -2.81
N THR A 87 2.24 -5.66 -2.62
CA THR A 87 3.16 -6.79 -2.42
C THR A 87 4.06 -7.02 -3.64
N ALA A 88 3.49 -6.96 -4.85
CA ALA A 88 4.26 -7.09 -6.08
C ALA A 88 5.23 -5.93 -6.27
N ALA A 89 4.80 -4.69 -5.95
CA ALA A 89 5.64 -3.50 -6.01
C ALA A 89 6.88 -3.64 -5.12
N MET A 90 6.70 -4.07 -3.88
CA MET A 90 7.81 -4.24 -2.93
C MET A 90 8.75 -5.37 -3.33
N ALA A 91 8.22 -6.49 -3.83
CA ALA A 91 9.03 -7.61 -4.31
C ALA A 91 9.90 -7.24 -5.52
N ALA A 92 9.33 -6.54 -6.50
CA ALA A 92 10.06 -6.05 -7.68
C ALA A 92 11.12 -5.00 -7.28
N ALA A 93 10.76 -4.06 -6.38
CA ALA A 93 11.70 -3.06 -5.88
C ALA A 93 12.88 -3.70 -5.14
N GLU A 94 12.64 -4.69 -4.29
CA GLU A 94 13.70 -5.41 -3.58
C GLU A 94 14.65 -6.13 -4.53
N ALA A 95 14.10 -6.81 -5.54
CA ALA A 95 14.90 -7.49 -6.57
C ALA A 95 15.74 -6.49 -7.37
N GLY A 96 15.14 -5.38 -7.83
CA GLY A 96 15.83 -4.32 -8.55
C GLY A 96 16.93 -3.65 -7.73
N LEU A 97 16.69 -3.39 -6.44
CA LEU A 97 17.69 -2.85 -5.52
C LEU A 97 18.88 -3.80 -5.28
N ARG A 98 18.65 -5.11 -5.27
CA ARG A 98 19.75 -6.11 -5.19
C ARG A 98 20.63 -6.03 -6.43
N LEU A 99 20.04 -6.03 -7.63
CA LEU A 99 20.79 -5.96 -8.89
C LEU A 99 21.51 -4.61 -9.07
N ALA A 100 20.87 -3.48 -8.73
CA ALA A 100 21.51 -2.17 -8.79
C ALA A 100 22.76 -2.09 -7.90
N ARG A 101 22.74 -2.70 -6.71
CA ARG A 101 23.92 -2.80 -5.84
C ARG A 101 25.02 -3.68 -6.44
N GLN A 102 24.66 -4.82 -7.03
CA GLN A 102 25.62 -5.70 -7.72
C GLN A 102 26.28 -5.01 -8.90
N ALA A 103 25.53 -4.21 -9.64
CA ALA A 103 26.04 -3.40 -10.75
C ALA A 103 26.83 -2.17 -10.34
N GLY A 104 26.89 -1.84 -9.03
CA GLY A 104 27.55 -0.62 -8.56
C GLY A 104 26.83 0.68 -8.95
N ASN A 105 25.59 0.60 -9.46
CA ASN A 105 24.84 1.78 -9.90
C ASN A 105 24.29 2.55 -8.71
N ARG A 106 24.57 3.87 -8.67
CA ARG A 106 24.15 4.78 -7.59
C ARG A 106 22.92 5.60 -7.93
N GLY A 107 22.55 5.72 -9.21
CA GLY A 107 21.42 6.52 -9.68
C GLY A 107 20.05 5.81 -9.57
N LEU A 108 20.03 4.48 -9.66
CA LEU A 108 18.82 3.67 -9.62
C LEU A 108 18.21 3.48 -8.21
N PRO A 109 19.00 3.28 -7.12
CA PRO A 109 18.47 2.96 -5.80
C PRO A 109 17.41 3.93 -5.25
N PRO A 110 17.44 5.24 -5.46
CA PRO A 110 16.41 6.16 -4.98
C PRO A 110 14.99 5.77 -5.45
N ARG A 111 14.81 5.32 -6.69
CA ARG A 111 13.51 4.86 -7.21
C ARG A 111 12.95 3.69 -6.40
N GLY A 112 13.78 2.68 -6.18
CA GLY A 112 13.42 1.52 -5.36
C GLY A 112 13.14 1.88 -3.90
N HIS A 113 13.97 2.75 -3.32
CA HIS A 113 13.77 3.19 -1.94
C HIS A 113 12.46 3.98 -1.75
N VAL A 114 12.02 4.78 -2.74
CA VAL A 114 10.70 5.44 -2.72
C VAL A 114 9.58 4.41 -2.68
N VAL A 115 9.61 3.39 -3.55
CA VAL A 115 8.60 2.32 -3.56
C VAL A 115 8.57 1.57 -2.23
N MET A 116 9.75 1.22 -1.70
CA MET A 116 9.86 0.50 -0.42
C MET A 116 9.39 1.35 0.76
N ALA A 117 9.74 2.64 0.82
CA ALA A 117 9.29 3.54 1.89
C ALA A 117 7.77 3.69 1.88
N LEU A 118 7.17 4.01 0.73
CA LEU A 118 5.72 4.15 0.60
C LEU A 118 4.98 2.84 0.86
N GLY A 119 5.53 1.73 0.34
CA GLY A 119 4.98 0.39 0.56
C GLY A 119 4.96 0.00 2.03
N ALA A 120 6.08 0.18 2.71
CA ALA A 120 6.22 -0.12 4.13
C ALA A 120 5.29 0.75 5.01
N VAL A 121 5.18 2.05 4.73
CA VAL A 121 4.23 2.94 5.43
C VAL A 121 2.79 2.46 5.24
N ARG A 122 2.38 2.13 4.02
CA ARG A 122 1.01 1.68 3.72
C ARG A 122 0.69 0.32 4.34
N SER A 123 1.67 -0.59 4.43
CA SER A 123 1.53 -1.92 5.05
C SER A 123 1.72 -1.96 6.56
N GLN A 124 1.87 -0.81 7.22
CA GLN A 124 2.16 -0.68 8.67
C GLN A 124 3.56 -1.14 9.11
N ASP A 125 4.49 -1.37 8.22
CA ASP A 125 5.87 -1.69 8.55
C ASP A 125 6.70 -0.41 8.73
N LEU A 126 6.45 0.31 9.80
CA LEU A 126 7.09 1.61 10.03
C LEU A 126 8.61 1.51 10.23
N THR A 127 9.12 0.40 10.73
CA THR A 127 10.56 0.19 10.93
C THR A 127 11.30 0.20 9.60
N ASN A 128 10.84 -0.60 8.64
CA ASN A 128 11.41 -0.63 7.30
C ASN A 128 11.14 0.68 6.55
N GLY A 129 9.95 1.27 6.70
CA GLY A 129 9.61 2.58 6.11
C GLY A 129 10.62 3.65 6.47
N LEU A 130 11.03 3.73 7.74
CA LEU A 130 12.02 4.67 8.24
C LEU A 130 13.45 4.37 7.76
N GLN A 131 13.82 3.10 7.66
CA GLN A 131 15.13 2.73 7.11
C GLN A 131 15.28 3.24 5.67
N TYR A 132 14.25 3.06 4.83
CA TYR A 132 14.26 3.55 3.46
C TYR A 132 14.19 5.08 3.41
N ALA A 133 13.41 5.73 4.27
CA ALA A 133 13.38 7.20 4.38
C ALA A 133 14.75 7.78 4.73
N ASN A 134 15.48 7.17 5.66
CA ASN A 134 16.85 7.58 5.99
C ASN A 134 17.80 7.42 4.80
N ARG A 135 17.71 6.33 4.04
CA ARG A 135 18.52 6.15 2.82
C ARG A 135 18.23 7.21 1.76
N LEU A 136 16.95 7.61 1.61
CA LEU A 136 16.56 8.70 0.69
C LEU A 136 17.16 10.05 1.13
N ARG A 137 17.14 10.34 2.44
CA ARG A 137 17.75 11.54 3.01
C ARG A 137 19.25 11.53 2.82
N ASP A 138 19.92 10.42 3.11
CA ASP A 138 21.37 10.30 2.98
C ASP A 138 21.82 10.45 1.51
N ALA A 139 21.07 9.89 0.56
CA ALA A 139 21.31 10.07 -0.87
C ALA A 139 21.21 11.56 -1.30
N ALA A 140 20.22 12.29 -0.75
CA ALA A 140 20.07 13.71 -0.99
C ALA A 140 21.22 14.54 -0.40
N LEU A 141 21.68 14.19 0.80
CA LEU A 141 22.80 14.89 1.47
C LEU A 141 24.15 14.64 0.79
N LEU A 142 24.35 13.47 0.19
CA LEU A 142 25.59 13.11 -0.51
C LEU A 142 25.67 13.70 -1.92
N GLY A 143 24.71 14.54 -2.32
CA GLY A 143 24.72 15.19 -3.65
C GLY A 143 24.62 14.20 -4.81
N GLN A 144 24.08 13.02 -4.59
CA GLN A 144 23.83 12.06 -5.66
C GLN A 144 22.86 12.68 -6.66
N GLU A 145 23.19 12.63 -7.95
CA GLU A 145 22.28 13.04 -9.02
C GLU A 145 20.97 12.24 -8.89
N ASN A 146 19.94 12.92 -8.38
CA ASN A 146 18.66 12.30 -8.12
C ASN A 146 17.62 12.90 -9.07
N LEU A 147 17.13 12.09 -9.99
CA LEU A 147 16.13 12.50 -10.99
C LEU A 147 14.71 12.68 -10.42
N ILE A 148 14.51 12.28 -9.13
CA ILE A 148 13.19 12.29 -8.48
C ILE A 148 13.26 12.88 -7.06
N PRO A 149 13.89 14.04 -6.85
CA PRO A 149 14.13 14.56 -5.49
C PRO A 149 12.81 14.85 -4.74
N GLY A 150 11.79 15.36 -5.42
CA GLY A 150 10.48 15.62 -4.81
C GLY A 150 9.80 14.35 -4.29
N GLN A 151 9.85 13.26 -5.05
CA GLN A 151 9.32 11.97 -4.60
C GLN A 151 10.09 11.43 -3.39
N CYS A 152 11.41 11.60 -3.37
CA CYS A 152 12.24 11.18 -2.24
C CYS A 152 11.86 11.91 -0.96
N VAL A 153 11.71 13.24 -1.02
CA VAL A 153 11.31 14.06 0.13
C VAL A 153 9.90 13.69 0.59
N TRP A 154 8.97 13.50 -0.34
CA TRP A 154 7.60 13.11 -0.01
C TRP A 154 7.51 11.72 0.64
N ALA A 155 8.23 10.72 0.12
CA ALA A 155 8.27 9.39 0.71
C ALA A 155 8.88 9.42 2.13
N ALA A 156 9.96 10.18 2.32
CA ALA A 156 10.58 10.39 3.63
C ALA A 156 9.61 11.11 4.60
N ALA A 157 8.92 12.16 4.14
CA ALA A 157 7.95 12.88 4.95
C ALA A 157 6.79 11.98 5.40
N GLN A 158 6.25 11.11 4.53
CA GLN A 158 5.20 10.17 4.91
C GLN A 158 5.66 9.16 5.97
N ALA A 159 6.91 8.67 5.87
CA ALA A 159 7.45 7.74 6.85
C ALA A 159 7.66 8.41 8.22
N LEU A 160 8.17 9.64 8.24
CA LEU A 160 8.35 10.43 9.46
C LEU A 160 6.99 10.82 10.08
N GLU A 161 6.04 11.29 9.26
CA GLU A 161 4.66 11.59 9.73
C GLU A 161 3.99 10.36 10.35
N ALA A 162 4.22 9.20 9.74
CA ALA A 162 3.64 7.96 10.24
C ALA A 162 4.17 7.54 11.61
N ARG A 163 5.44 7.87 11.92
CA ARG A 163 6.09 7.56 13.21
C ARG A 163 5.86 8.64 14.26
N ASP A 164 6.14 9.89 13.89
CA ASP A 164 6.34 11.00 14.85
C ASP A 164 5.24 12.07 14.77
N GLY A 165 4.31 11.93 13.82
CA GLY A 165 3.24 12.91 13.61
C GLY A 165 3.61 14.01 12.60
N MET A 166 2.62 14.87 12.29
CA MET A 166 2.73 15.86 11.23
C MET A 166 3.74 16.98 11.56
N GLU A 167 3.90 17.32 12.83
CA GLU A 167 4.82 18.37 13.30
C GLU A 167 6.28 18.04 12.97
N SER A 168 6.63 16.77 12.99
CA SER A 168 8.00 16.30 12.70
C SER A 168 8.47 16.59 11.27
N VAL A 169 7.54 16.76 10.34
CA VAL A 169 7.84 16.99 8.92
C VAL A 169 7.68 18.45 8.47
N ALA A 170 7.26 19.35 9.37
CA ALA A 170 6.98 20.74 9.00
C ALA A 170 8.14 21.44 8.30
N HIS A 171 9.39 21.20 8.74
CA HIS A 171 10.59 21.79 8.14
C HIS A 171 10.88 21.25 6.72
N LEU A 172 10.61 19.95 6.47
CA LEU A 172 10.76 19.35 5.14
C LEU A 172 9.73 19.93 4.16
N LEU A 173 8.51 20.15 4.62
CA LEU A 173 7.42 20.70 3.81
C LEU A 173 7.69 22.15 3.42
N LYS A 174 8.27 22.95 4.32
CA LYS A 174 8.71 24.31 4.00
C LYS A 174 9.79 24.28 2.90
N GLY A 175 10.76 23.35 2.95
CA GLY A 175 11.77 23.18 1.92
C GLY A 175 11.18 22.86 0.54
N ILE A 176 10.16 21.98 0.48
CA ILE A 176 9.46 21.68 -0.78
C ILE A 176 8.82 22.95 -1.37
N LEU A 177 8.13 23.74 -0.56
CA LEU A 177 7.43 24.95 -1.02
C LEU A 177 8.33 26.05 -1.57
N HIS A 178 9.53 26.19 -1.02
CA HIS A 178 10.47 27.21 -1.45
C HIS A 178 11.16 26.88 -2.79
N ASP A 179 11.07 25.62 -3.23
CA ASP A 179 11.61 25.16 -4.50
C ASP A 179 10.47 24.81 -5.47
N GLU A 180 10.19 25.72 -6.41
CA GLU A 180 9.13 25.54 -7.40
C GLU A 180 9.42 24.34 -8.34
N VAL A 181 10.69 24.06 -8.64
CA VAL A 181 11.08 22.93 -9.51
C VAL A 181 10.80 21.61 -8.79
N LEU A 182 11.20 21.52 -7.52
CA LEU A 182 10.97 20.36 -6.68
C LEU A 182 9.46 20.08 -6.50
N THR A 183 8.69 21.14 -6.19
CA THR A 183 7.22 21.05 -6.04
C THR A 183 6.58 20.57 -7.34
N ARG A 184 6.96 21.10 -8.47
CA ARG A 184 6.43 20.73 -9.78
C ARG A 184 6.78 19.29 -10.14
N GLU A 185 8.02 18.87 -9.93
CA GLU A 185 8.47 17.48 -10.13
C GLU A 185 7.60 16.54 -9.28
N LEU A 186 7.44 16.82 -8.00
CA LEU A 186 6.62 16.00 -7.10
C LEU A 186 5.17 15.89 -7.60
N LEU A 187 4.52 17.01 -7.87
CA LEU A 187 3.09 17.04 -8.21
C LEU A 187 2.78 16.42 -9.59
N LEU A 188 3.74 16.43 -10.52
CA LEU A 188 3.59 15.76 -11.81
C LEU A 188 3.90 14.26 -11.73
N SER A 189 4.89 13.88 -10.92
CA SER A 189 5.28 12.48 -10.77
C SER A 189 4.37 11.71 -9.82
N GLN A 190 3.89 12.37 -8.77
CA GLN A 190 2.99 11.81 -7.76
C GLN A 190 1.81 12.76 -7.48
N PRO A 191 0.83 12.84 -8.39
CA PRO A 191 -0.31 13.76 -8.23
C PRO A 191 -1.06 13.60 -6.90
N ALA A 192 -1.09 12.38 -6.33
CA ALA A 192 -1.68 12.10 -5.02
C ALA A 192 -0.97 12.81 -3.85
N ALA A 193 0.22 13.39 -4.08
CA ALA A 193 0.89 14.22 -3.08
C ALA A 193 0.16 15.54 -2.83
N ALA A 194 -0.55 16.10 -3.82
CA ALA A 194 -1.25 17.38 -3.68
C ALA A 194 -2.28 17.39 -2.53
N PRO A 195 -3.26 16.47 -2.46
CA PRO A 195 -4.20 16.45 -1.34
C PRO A 195 -3.53 16.13 0.00
N TRP A 196 -2.43 15.36 -0.01
CA TRP A 196 -1.68 15.10 1.21
C TRP A 196 -0.99 16.38 1.74
N LEU A 197 -0.39 17.20 0.85
CA LEU A 197 0.20 18.49 1.21
C LEU A 197 -0.87 19.47 1.73
N VAL A 198 -2.06 19.51 1.12
CA VAL A 198 -3.17 20.32 1.63
C VAL A 198 -3.58 19.88 3.04
N ARG A 199 -3.70 18.57 3.30
CA ARG A 199 -3.97 18.07 4.66
C ARG A 199 -2.86 18.42 5.65
N ALA A 200 -1.61 18.37 5.21
CA ALA A 200 -0.46 18.76 6.02
C ALA A 200 -0.55 20.23 6.43
N GLY A 201 -0.79 21.13 5.47
CA GLY A 201 -0.98 22.56 5.72
C GLY A 201 -2.13 22.82 6.71
N GLN A 202 -3.28 22.15 6.50
CA GLN A 202 -4.43 22.28 7.40
C GLN A 202 -4.13 21.81 8.83
N ARG A 203 -3.37 20.72 9.00
CA ARG A 203 -2.99 20.17 10.32
C ARG A 203 -1.94 21.01 11.03
N LEU A 204 -1.00 21.59 10.28
CA LEU A 204 0.05 22.45 10.81
C LEU A 204 -0.41 23.90 11.02
N GLY A 205 -1.63 24.26 10.59
CA GLY A 205 -2.08 25.65 10.58
C GLY A 205 -1.33 26.53 9.55
N ASP A 206 -0.66 25.90 8.59
CA ASP A 206 0.09 26.57 7.51
C ASP A 206 -0.81 26.76 6.29
N ALA A 207 -1.50 27.91 6.26
CA ALA A 207 -2.43 28.23 5.18
C ALA A 207 -1.70 28.43 3.85
N GLU A 208 -0.46 28.94 3.86
CA GLU A 208 0.32 29.16 2.66
C GLU A 208 0.68 27.83 1.97
N LEU A 209 1.06 26.80 2.74
CA LEU A 209 1.31 25.45 2.22
C LEU A 209 0.08 24.92 1.52
N ALA A 210 -1.08 25.00 2.12
CA ALA A 210 -2.31 24.48 1.52
C ALA A 210 -2.71 25.26 0.26
N GLU A 211 -2.68 26.59 0.30
CA GLU A 211 -3.09 27.45 -0.80
C GLU A 211 -2.14 27.37 -1.99
N SER A 212 -0.82 27.46 -1.75
CA SER A 212 0.19 27.37 -2.81
C SER A 212 0.16 26.02 -3.51
N THR A 213 -0.08 24.91 -2.75
CA THR A 213 -0.26 23.58 -3.32
C THR A 213 -1.46 23.54 -4.28
N VAL A 214 -2.63 24.06 -3.84
CA VAL A 214 -3.83 24.11 -4.70
C VAL A 214 -3.59 24.97 -5.93
N ARG A 215 -2.99 26.14 -5.78
CA ARG A 215 -2.68 27.06 -6.88
C ARG A 215 -1.74 26.42 -7.90
N THR A 216 -0.66 25.79 -7.44
CA THR A 216 0.31 25.11 -8.31
C THR A 216 -0.36 23.93 -9.03
N MET A 217 -1.13 23.10 -8.31
CA MET A 217 -1.79 21.95 -8.91
C MET A 217 -2.84 22.35 -9.96
N ARG A 218 -3.60 23.44 -9.72
CA ARG A 218 -4.53 23.99 -10.72
C ARG A 218 -3.81 24.49 -11.98
N ARG A 219 -2.65 25.15 -11.83
CA ARG A 219 -1.82 25.58 -12.96
C ARG A 219 -1.35 24.38 -13.78
N LEU A 220 -0.84 23.33 -13.11
CA LEU A 220 -0.40 22.10 -13.77
C LEU A 220 -1.55 21.39 -14.48
N ALA A 221 -2.71 21.30 -13.86
CA ALA A 221 -3.91 20.74 -14.51
C ALA A 221 -4.34 21.55 -15.72
N GLY A 222 -4.30 22.88 -15.65
CA GLY A 222 -4.62 23.75 -16.80
C GLY A 222 -3.72 23.50 -18.01
N GLY A 223 -2.43 23.24 -17.81
CA GLY A 223 -1.46 22.90 -18.86
C GLY A 223 -1.50 21.42 -19.31
N ASN A 224 -2.20 20.54 -18.58
CA ASN A 224 -2.20 19.10 -18.79
C ASN A 224 -3.62 18.51 -18.82
N ARG A 225 -4.53 19.13 -19.59
CA ARG A 225 -5.97 18.83 -19.60
C ARG A 225 -6.32 17.40 -20.01
N SER A 226 -5.51 16.76 -20.84
CA SER A 226 -5.71 15.38 -21.30
C SER A 226 -5.37 14.33 -20.25
N PHE A 227 -4.67 14.67 -19.17
CA PHE A 227 -4.22 13.71 -18.17
C PHE A 227 -5.17 13.66 -16.97
N ARG A 228 -6.03 12.66 -16.99
CA ARG A 228 -7.07 12.44 -15.98
C ARG A 228 -6.53 12.36 -14.55
N SER A 229 -5.35 11.79 -14.34
CA SER A 229 -4.71 11.68 -13.02
C SER A 229 -4.36 13.04 -12.42
N VAL A 230 -3.89 13.97 -13.27
CA VAL A 230 -3.54 15.34 -12.86
C VAL A 230 -4.81 16.14 -12.55
N GLN A 231 -5.86 16.00 -13.40
CA GLN A 231 -7.16 16.64 -13.17
C GLN A 231 -7.79 16.18 -11.84
N ALA A 232 -7.86 14.86 -11.63
CA ALA A 232 -8.43 14.28 -10.42
C ALA A 232 -7.71 14.77 -9.15
N ALA A 233 -6.38 14.85 -9.17
CA ALA A 233 -5.60 15.35 -8.04
C ALA A 233 -5.81 16.86 -7.78
N ALA A 234 -5.95 17.66 -8.84
CA ALA A 234 -6.26 19.08 -8.70
C ALA A 234 -7.65 19.31 -8.09
N GLU A 235 -8.65 18.55 -8.52
CA GLU A 235 -10.00 18.60 -7.96
C GLU A 235 -10.03 18.11 -6.52
N HIS A 236 -9.32 17.02 -6.22
CA HIS A 236 -9.20 16.49 -4.86
C HIS A 236 -8.56 17.53 -3.92
N ALA A 237 -7.43 18.12 -4.30
CA ALA A 237 -6.77 19.15 -3.50
C ALA A 237 -7.66 20.39 -3.30
N ALA A 238 -8.35 20.84 -4.36
CA ALA A 238 -9.24 21.99 -4.32
C ALA A 238 -10.48 21.72 -3.44
N GLY A 239 -11.13 20.56 -3.61
CA GLY A 239 -12.28 20.14 -2.82
C GLY A 239 -11.95 20.01 -1.34
N LEU A 240 -10.75 19.47 -1.03
CA LEU A 240 -10.26 19.36 0.35
C LEU A 240 -10.00 20.73 0.97
N TYR A 241 -9.38 21.65 0.24
CA TYR A 241 -9.13 23.01 0.69
C TYR A 241 -10.44 23.79 0.93
N ALA A 242 -11.38 23.68 0.00
CA ALA A 242 -12.69 24.32 0.09
C ALA A 242 -13.68 23.62 1.03
N ARG A 243 -13.34 22.42 1.55
CA ARG A 243 -14.25 21.54 2.31
C ARG A 243 -15.54 21.23 1.54
N ASP A 244 -15.41 20.94 0.27
CA ASP A 244 -16.52 20.61 -0.64
C ASP A 244 -16.57 19.10 -0.89
N ALA A 245 -17.55 18.44 -0.26
CA ALA A 245 -17.70 16.99 -0.33
C ALA A 245 -18.11 16.50 -1.73
N ASP A 246 -18.90 17.27 -2.48
CA ASP A 246 -19.34 16.89 -3.81
C ASP A 246 -18.16 16.89 -4.79
N VAL A 247 -17.30 17.89 -4.71
CA VAL A 247 -16.04 17.93 -5.49
C VAL A 247 -15.12 16.78 -5.11
N LEU A 248 -15.02 16.42 -3.83
CA LEU A 248 -14.22 15.31 -3.37
C LEU A 248 -14.73 13.94 -3.87
N GLU A 249 -16.06 13.73 -3.87
CA GLU A 249 -16.67 12.54 -4.44
C GLU A 249 -16.45 12.46 -5.96
N ALA A 250 -16.61 13.55 -6.68
CA ALA A 250 -16.33 13.61 -8.12
C ALA A 250 -14.85 13.32 -8.42
N ALA A 251 -13.93 13.86 -7.62
CA ALA A 251 -12.50 13.56 -7.73
C ALA A 251 -12.20 12.07 -7.48
N ALA A 252 -12.87 11.44 -6.51
CA ALA A 252 -12.73 10.02 -6.25
C ALA A 252 -13.08 9.15 -7.45
N GLU A 253 -14.15 9.49 -8.17
CA GLU A 253 -14.55 8.75 -9.39
C GLU A 253 -13.59 8.97 -10.56
N ARG A 254 -12.83 10.06 -10.56
CA ARG A 254 -11.84 10.36 -11.59
C ARG A 254 -10.45 9.77 -11.30
N HIS A 255 -10.12 9.50 -10.03
CA HIS A 255 -8.84 8.92 -9.69
C HIS A 255 -8.66 7.54 -10.32
N LEU A 256 -7.53 7.35 -11.03
CA LEU A 256 -7.11 6.08 -11.61
C LEU A 256 -6.25 5.26 -10.63
N ASP A 257 -5.63 5.93 -9.67
CA ASP A 257 -4.83 5.33 -8.60
C ASP A 257 -5.77 4.86 -7.47
N PRO A 258 -5.80 3.56 -7.13
CA PRO A 258 -6.73 3.03 -6.12
C PRO A 258 -6.55 3.63 -4.73
N TRP A 259 -5.28 3.90 -4.34
CA TRP A 259 -4.98 4.54 -3.05
C TRP A 259 -5.46 5.99 -3.02
N ALA A 260 -5.23 6.76 -4.09
CA ALA A 260 -5.69 8.14 -4.20
C ALA A 260 -7.22 8.24 -4.22
N ARG A 261 -7.89 7.29 -4.91
CA ARG A 261 -9.36 7.17 -4.89
C ARG A 261 -9.89 6.95 -3.47
N ALA A 262 -9.29 6.00 -2.74
CA ALA A 262 -9.67 5.73 -1.35
C ALA A 262 -9.46 6.95 -0.45
N SER A 263 -8.36 7.67 -0.65
CA SER A 263 -8.05 8.91 0.07
C SER A 263 -9.09 10.00 -0.17
N ALA A 264 -9.56 10.18 -1.41
CA ALA A 264 -10.60 11.15 -1.74
C ALA A 264 -11.97 10.79 -1.11
N LEU A 265 -12.35 9.51 -1.12
CA LEU A 265 -13.55 9.02 -0.44
C LEU A 265 -13.49 9.25 1.08
N GLU A 266 -12.33 9.02 1.68
CA GLU A 266 -12.11 9.27 3.12
C GLU A 266 -12.24 10.76 3.45
N ASP A 267 -11.68 11.65 2.62
CA ASP A 267 -11.79 13.10 2.82
C ASP A 267 -13.23 13.59 2.60
N ALA A 268 -13.94 13.10 1.59
CA ALA A 268 -15.35 13.40 1.38
C ALA A 268 -16.22 12.99 2.58
N SER A 269 -15.98 11.78 3.10
CA SER A 269 -16.65 11.32 4.32
C SER A 269 -16.39 12.25 5.52
N ARG A 270 -15.15 12.73 5.66
CA ARG A 270 -14.79 13.65 6.76
C ARG A 270 -15.57 14.96 6.66
N VAL A 271 -15.69 15.51 5.46
CA VAL A 271 -16.44 16.75 5.23
C VAL A 271 -17.94 16.54 5.51
N ARG A 272 -18.52 15.44 5.00
CA ARG A 272 -19.94 15.13 5.21
C ARG A 272 -20.28 14.82 6.67
N SER A 273 -19.41 14.10 7.39
CA SER A 273 -19.65 13.74 8.79
C SER A 273 -19.76 14.95 9.73
N ALA A 274 -19.27 16.12 9.32
CA ALA A 274 -19.44 17.36 10.06
C ALA A 274 -20.90 17.88 10.03
N ARG A 275 -21.77 17.33 9.17
CA ARG A 275 -23.17 17.71 9.01
C ARG A 275 -24.08 16.55 9.40
N ALA A 276 -24.88 16.72 10.44
CA ALA A 276 -25.72 15.64 11.00
C ALA A 276 -26.61 14.90 9.97
N PRO A 277 -27.26 15.56 8.99
CA PRO A 277 -28.15 14.88 8.03
C PRO A 277 -27.38 14.02 7.01
N GLU A 278 -26.06 14.19 6.86
CA GLU A 278 -25.24 13.51 5.83
C GLU A 278 -24.45 12.29 6.36
N ARG A 279 -24.77 11.86 7.56
CA ARG A 279 -24.03 10.78 8.25
C ARG A 279 -24.06 9.45 7.51
N ASP A 280 -25.21 9.01 7.03
CA ASP A 280 -25.34 7.73 6.30
C ASP A 280 -24.48 7.75 5.02
N ARG A 281 -24.44 8.88 4.34
CA ARG A 281 -23.58 9.09 3.19
C ARG A 281 -22.10 9.05 3.58
N ALA A 282 -21.72 9.67 4.71
CA ALA A 282 -20.36 9.61 5.22
C ALA A 282 -19.90 8.18 5.54
N VAL A 283 -20.78 7.36 6.13
CA VAL A 283 -20.52 5.95 6.41
C VAL A 283 -20.35 5.13 5.11
N ASP A 284 -21.22 5.36 4.10
CA ASP A 284 -21.08 4.70 2.79
C ASP A 284 -19.73 5.02 2.13
N LEU A 285 -19.33 6.29 2.13
CA LEU A 285 -18.04 6.71 1.60
C LEU A 285 -16.86 6.05 2.31
N LEU A 286 -16.91 5.93 3.66
CA LEU A 286 -15.87 5.21 4.41
C LEU A 286 -15.84 3.72 4.10
N ARG A 287 -16.98 3.05 3.92
CA ARG A 287 -17.01 1.65 3.52
C ARG A 287 -16.39 1.44 2.14
N ARG A 288 -16.67 2.32 1.20
CA ARG A 288 -16.07 2.31 -0.13
C ARG A 288 -14.56 2.57 -0.05
N ALA A 289 -14.12 3.53 0.78
CA ALA A 289 -12.70 3.78 1.04
C ALA A 289 -12.01 2.55 1.65
N ALA A 290 -12.64 1.89 2.63
CA ALA A 290 -12.12 0.67 3.24
C ALA A 290 -11.91 -0.45 2.23
N GLY A 291 -12.90 -0.69 1.34
CA GLY A 291 -12.78 -1.66 0.24
C GLY A 291 -11.62 -1.34 -0.72
N ALA A 292 -11.45 -0.07 -1.08
CA ALA A 292 -10.38 0.37 -1.97
C ALA A 292 -8.98 0.25 -1.31
N TYR A 293 -8.83 0.61 -0.03
CA TYR A 293 -7.58 0.42 0.72
C TYR A 293 -7.24 -1.06 0.92
N LEU A 294 -8.25 -1.90 1.19
CA LEU A 294 -8.06 -3.35 1.27
C LEU A 294 -7.54 -3.92 -0.06
N GLY A 295 -8.16 -3.54 -1.17
CA GLY A 295 -7.74 -3.96 -2.52
C GLY A 295 -6.33 -3.48 -2.88
N ALA A 296 -5.91 -2.32 -2.36
CA ALA A 296 -4.57 -1.77 -2.55
C ALA A 296 -3.52 -2.30 -1.55
N GLY A 297 -3.89 -3.18 -0.61
CA GLY A 297 -2.98 -3.70 0.42
C GLY A 297 -2.55 -2.65 1.47
N ALA A 298 -3.26 -1.51 1.55
CA ALA A 298 -2.94 -0.39 2.42
C ALA A 298 -3.52 -0.60 3.83
N SER A 299 -2.96 -1.54 4.59
CA SER A 299 -3.50 -1.98 5.90
C SER A 299 -3.48 -0.86 6.96
N ARG A 300 -2.50 0.05 6.93
CA ARG A 300 -2.47 1.23 7.82
C ARG A 300 -3.69 2.14 7.59
N ASP A 301 -3.96 2.46 6.32
CA ASP A 301 -5.08 3.34 5.95
C ASP A 301 -6.41 2.65 6.22
N LEU A 302 -6.51 1.35 5.93
CA LEU A 302 -7.68 0.53 6.25
C LEU A 302 -7.99 0.55 7.75
N ALA A 303 -6.99 0.34 8.61
CA ALA A 303 -7.16 0.36 10.07
C ALA A 303 -7.67 1.73 10.57
N ARG A 304 -7.16 2.84 10.00
CA ARG A 304 -7.62 4.20 10.28
C ARG A 304 -9.09 4.39 9.90
N VAL A 305 -9.48 3.99 8.70
CA VAL A 305 -10.86 4.09 8.22
C VAL A 305 -11.82 3.24 9.05
N GLN A 306 -11.42 2.02 9.41
CA GLN A 306 -12.21 1.15 10.29
C GLN A 306 -12.39 1.75 11.69
N SER A 307 -11.37 2.45 12.23
CA SER A 307 -11.54 3.17 13.50
C SER A 307 -12.60 4.26 13.39
N ARG A 308 -12.59 5.03 12.30
CA ARG A 308 -13.58 6.08 12.06
C ARG A 308 -14.99 5.55 11.82
N LEU A 309 -15.13 4.42 11.14
CA LEU A 309 -16.43 3.77 10.99
C LEU A 309 -17.01 3.42 12.36
N ARG A 310 -16.20 2.87 13.26
CA ARG A 310 -16.64 2.58 14.65
C ARG A 310 -17.04 3.84 15.41
N GLU A 311 -16.25 4.92 15.32
CA GLU A 311 -16.58 6.20 15.93
C GLU A 311 -17.92 6.77 15.43
N LEU A 312 -18.14 6.74 14.12
CA LEU A 312 -19.40 7.18 13.52
C LEU A 312 -20.57 6.28 13.95
N ASP A 313 -20.40 4.99 14.04
CA ASP A 313 -21.41 4.06 14.51
C ASP A 313 -21.75 4.29 16.00
N ASP A 314 -20.78 4.58 16.87
CA ASP A 314 -20.96 4.80 18.31
C ASP A 314 -21.65 6.14 18.62
N HIS A 315 -21.40 7.21 17.83
CA HIS A 315 -22.03 8.53 18.03
C HIS A 315 -23.45 8.64 17.43
N GLY A 316 -23.94 7.59 16.80
CA GLY A 316 -25.22 7.56 16.08
C GLY A 316 -26.46 7.54 16.93
N GLY A 317 -26.42 7.83 18.23
CA GLY A 317 -27.59 8.13 19.08
C GLY A 317 -28.87 7.26 18.94
N ARG A 318 -28.91 6.35 17.98
CA ARG A 318 -29.84 5.25 17.94
C ARG A 318 -29.24 4.14 18.80
N PRO A 319 -29.84 3.77 19.94
CA PRO A 319 -29.53 2.47 20.49
C PRO A 319 -29.80 1.51 19.34
N ALA A 320 -28.73 0.90 18.80
CA ALA A 320 -28.86 -0.14 17.79
C ALA A 320 -29.67 -1.25 18.44
N ARG A 321 -31.01 -1.24 18.20
CA ARG A 321 -31.86 -2.38 18.45
C ARG A 321 -31.21 -3.53 17.69
N GLY A 322 -30.45 -4.39 18.42
CA GLY A 322 -29.82 -5.58 17.90
C GLY A 322 -28.28 -5.61 17.85
N ARG A 323 -27.55 -4.60 18.39
CA ARG A 323 -26.09 -4.78 18.59
C ARG A 323 -25.83 -5.45 19.93
N THR A 324 -25.64 -6.74 19.86
CA THR A 324 -25.27 -7.59 21.00
C THR A 324 -23.82 -7.34 21.44
N ARG A 325 -23.47 -7.71 22.65
CA ARG A 325 -22.13 -7.54 23.23
C ARG A 325 -21.04 -8.18 22.36
N VAL A 326 -21.31 -9.30 21.72
CA VAL A 326 -20.37 -10.05 20.87
C VAL A 326 -20.14 -9.36 19.52
N SER A 327 -21.15 -8.73 18.94
CA SER A 327 -20.99 -7.98 17.68
C SER A 327 -20.04 -6.76 17.80
N ARG A 328 -19.60 -6.39 19.01
CA ARG A 328 -18.58 -5.38 19.28
C ARG A 328 -17.15 -5.91 19.19
N LEU A 329 -16.98 -7.23 19.18
CA LEU A 329 -15.67 -7.86 19.04
C LEU A 329 -15.26 -7.88 17.56
N THR A 330 -13.97 -7.69 17.29
CA THR A 330 -13.41 -8.02 15.98
C THR A 330 -13.23 -9.55 15.87
N ASP A 331 -13.05 -10.07 14.64
CA ASP A 331 -12.84 -11.50 14.42
C ASP A 331 -11.68 -12.07 15.26
N THR A 332 -10.59 -11.31 15.38
CA THR A 332 -9.45 -11.69 16.22
C THR A 332 -9.80 -11.65 17.71
N GLU A 333 -10.54 -10.64 18.17
CA GLU A 333 -10.99 -10.54 19.57
C GLU A 333 -12.00 -11.66 19.89
N PHE A 334 -12.87 -11.99 18.95
CA PHE A 334 -13.80 -13.12 19.09
C PHE A 334 -13.03 -14.45 19.22
N ALA A 335 -12.09 -14.72 18.31
CA ALA A 335 -11.24 -15.92 18.38
C ALA A 335 -10.43 -16.02 19.68
N VAL A 336 -9.88 -14.89 20.15
CA VAL A 336 -9.19 -14.82 21.45
C VAL A 336 -10.17 -15.09 22.59
N ALA A 337 -11.33 -14.47 22.61
CA ALA A 337 -12.35 -14.66 23.66
C ALA A 337 -12.82 -16.12 23.72
N GLU A 338 -13.07 -16.73 22.58
CA GLU A 338 -13.49 -18.12 22.47
C GLU A 338 -12.42 -19.07 23.01
N LEU A 339 -11.16 -18.95 22.57
CA LEU A 339 -10.08 -19.82 23.07
C LEU A 339 -9.79 -19.61 24.55
N VAL A 340 -9.94 -18.38 25.04
CA VAL A 340 -9.77 -18.06 26.46
C VAL A 340 -10.92 -18.60 27.30
N SER A 341 -12.16 -18.61 26.80
CA SER A 341 -13.31 -19.20 27.48
C SER A 341 -13.19 -20.73 27.62
N GLN A 342 -12.46 -21.38 26.70
CA GLN A 342 -12.08 -22.79 26.76
C GLN A 342 -10.94 -23.07 27.75
N GLY A 343 -10.45 -22.08 28.48
CA GLY A 343 -9.41 -22.22 29.50
C GLY A 343 -7.96 -22.19 28.99
N LEU A 344 -7.71 -21.89 27.72
CA LEU A 344 -6.34 -21.83 27.16
C LEU A 344 -5.55 -20.67 27.77
N THR A 345 -4.30 -20.88 28.11
CA THR A 345 -3.38 -19.81 28.55
C THR A 345 -3.03 -18.86 27.40
N ASN A 346 -2.55 -17.63 27.72
CA ASN A 346 -2.15 -16.67 26.69
C ASN A 346 -1.08 -17.24 25.73
N GLY A 347 -0.16 -18.07 26.24
CA GLY A 347 0.82 -18.75 25.41
C GLY A 347 0.19 -19.72 24.41
N ARG A 348 -0.77 -20.54 24.86
CA ARG A 348 -1.50 -21.49 23.99
C ARG A 348 -2.39 -20.79 22.99
N VAL A 349 -3.08 -19.70 23.39
CA VAL A 349 -3.87 -18.86 22.47
C VAL A 349 -2.97 -18.23 21.43
N GLY A 350 -1.84 -17.67 21.86
CA GLY A 350 -0.86 -17.05 20.96
C GLY A 350 -0.31 -18.06 19.94
N SER A 351 0.07 -19.26 20.37
CA SER A 351 0.51 -20.33 19.45
C SER A 351 -0.58 -20.74 18.45
N ARG A 352 -1.84 -20.74 18.87
CA ARG A 352 -2.96 -21.16 18.01
C ARG A 352 -3.39 -20.11 17.00
N LEU A 353 -3.22 -18.82 17.33
CA LEU A 353 -3.56 -17.68 16.49
C LEU A 353 -2.34 -17.04 15.80
N TYR A 354 -1.14 -17.62 15.99
CA TYR A 354 0.12 -17.10 15.45
C TYR A 354 0.43 -15.65 15.88
N ILE A 355 0.12 -15.33 17.15
CA ILE A 355 0.41 -14.02 17.77
C ILE A 355 1.18 -14.19 19.09
N SER A 356 1.85 -13.13 19.55
CA SER A 356 2.60 -13.21 20.82
C SER A 356 1.67 -13.30 22.03
N PRO A 357 2.09 -13.93 23.15
CA PRO A 357 1.32 -13.92 24.40
C PRO A 357 1.00 -12.51 24.92
N HIS A 358 1.89 -11.55 24.62
CA HIS A 358 1.70 -10.14 24.95
C HIS A 358 0.55 -9.51 24.11
N THR A 359 0.50 -9.85 22.84
CA THR A 359 -0.59 -9.45 21.93
C THR A 359 -1.93 -10.02 22.41
N VAL A 360 -1.96 -11.27 22.88
CA VAL A 360 -3.16 -11.88 23.48
C VAL A 360 -3.61 -11.10 24.72
N ALA A 361 -2.67 -10.73 25.62
CA ALA A 361 -2.99 -9.92 26.80
C ALA A 361 -3.57 -8.54 26.43
N PHE A 362 -3.06 -7.92 25.39
CA PHE A 362 -3.59 -6.66 24.85
C PHE A 362 -5.03 -6.80 24.30
N HIS A 363 -5.30 -7.87 23.56
CA HIS A 363 -6.66 -8.17 23.10
C HIS A 363 -7.61 -8.43 24.27
N LEU A 364 -7.19 -9.19 25.28
CA LEU A 364 -8.01 -9.47 26.46
C LEU A 364 -8.44 -8.19 27.20
N LYS A 365 -7.54 -7.22 27.34
CA LYS A 365 -7.87 -5.92 27.94
C LYS A 365 -8.98 -5.18 27.19
N LYS A 366 -8.97 -5.29 25.85
CA LYS A 366 -10.03 -4.71 25.00
C LYS A 366 -11.33 -5.51 25.08
N ILE A 367 -11.25 -6.83 25.08
CA ILE A 367 -12.38 -7.75 25.19
C ILE A 367 -13.12 -7.53 26.50
N PHE A 368 -12.40 -7.44 27.63
CA PHE A 368 -13.00 -7.22 28.95
C PHE A 368 -13.82 -5.93 28.96
N ARG A 369 -13.27 -4.85 28.41
CA ARG A 369 -13.97 -3.57 28.31
C ARG A 369 -15.20 -3.62 27.39
N LYS A 370 -15.11 -4.36 26.27
CA LYS A 370 -16.21 -4.45 25.28
C LYS A 370 -17.37 -5.33 25.75
N LEU A 371 -17.07 -6.41 26.48
CA LEU A 371 -18.04 -7.34 27.01
C LEU A 371 -18.53 -6.96 28.41
N ASP A 372 -17.94 -5.91 29.02
CA ASP A 372 -18.21 -5.48 30.38
C ASP A 372 -17.97 -6.62 31.40
N VAL A 373 -16.80 -7.26 31.28
CA VAL A 373 -16.31 -8.28 32.21
C VAL A 373 -15.00 -7.84 32.83
N THR A 374 -14.76 -8.19 34.10
CA THR A 374 -13.65 -7.69 34.88
C THR A 374 -12.47 -8.65 34.91
N SER A 375 -12.67 -9.92 34.60
CA SER A 375 -11.67 -10.95 34.72
C SER A 375 -11.82 -12.05 33.67
N ARG A 376 -10.68 -12.79 33.48
CA ARG A 376 -10.64 -13.99 32.64
C ARG A 376 -11.63 -15.08 33.10
N VAL A 377 -11.81 -15.22 34.42
CA VAL A 377 -12.72 -16.20 35.00
C VAL A 377 -14.16 -15.80 34.71
N GLU A 378 -14.46 -14.54 34.80
CA GLU A 378 -15.78 -14.01 34.48
C GLU A 378 -16.08 -14.14 32.99
N LEU A 379 -15.12 -13.88 32.10
CA LEU A 379 -15.25 -14.13 30.67
C LEU A 379 -15.58 -15.60 30.40
N ALA A 380 -14.83 -16.54 30.98
CA ALA A 380 -15.05 -17.96 30.77
C ALA A 380 -16.43 -18.43 31.26
N ARG A 381 -16.93 -17.91 32.39
CA ARG A 381 -18.25 -18.23 32.94
C ARG A 381 -19.40 -17.64 32.14
N SER A 382 -19.23 -16.45 31.65
CA SER A 382 -20.29 -15.69 30.96
C SER A 382 -20.33 -15.92 29.45
N TRP A 383 -19.28 -16.46 28.82
CA TRP A 383 -19.15 -16.55 27.36
C TRP A 383 -20.33 -17.27 26.70
N ASN A 384 -20.67 -18.46 27.17
CA ASN A 384 -21.81 -19.23 26.62
C ASN A 384 -23.16 -18.52 26.82
N ARG A 385 -23.33 -17.84 27.95
CA ARG A 385 -24.55 -17.06 28.21
C ARG A 385 -24.63 -15.87 27.25
N ILE A 386 -23.54 -15.16 27.05
CA ILE A 386 -23.44 -14.02 26.13
C ILE A 386 -23.77 -14.48 24.69
N LEU A 387 -23.26 -15.64 24.26
CA LEU A 387 -23.57 -16.21 22.94
C LEU A 387 -25.05 -16.64 22.78
N VAL A 388 -25.66 -17.15 23.84
CA VAL A 388 -27.09 -17.55 23.84
C VAL A 388 -28.01 -16.31 23.82
N GLU A 389 -27.69 -15.28 24.59
CA GLU A 389 -28.40 -14.00 24.58
C GLU A 389 -28.36 -13.38 23.17
N GLU A 390 -27.21 -13.48 22.47
CA GLU A 390 -27.07 -13.02 21.10
C GLU A 390 -27.92 -13.76 20.08
N ARG A 391 -28.07 -15.07 20.26
CA ARG A 391 -28.95 -15.90 19.40
C ARG A 391 -30.44 -15.60 19.62
N ALA A 392 -30.83 -15.28 20.84
CA ALA A 392 -32.22 -14.97 21.18
C ALA A 392 -32.66 -13.60 20.60
N ASP A 393 -31.75 -12.66 20.44
CA ASP A 393 -32.02 -11.33 19.88
C ASP A 393 -32.06 -11.29 18.34
N ARG A 394 -31.79 -12.42 17.64
CA ARG A 394 -31.85 -12.57 16.17
C ARG A 394 -32.81 -13.70 15.74
N PRO A 395 -34.11 -13.55 15.90
CA PRO A 395 -35.05 -14.54 15.34
C PRO A 395 -35.09 -14.39 13.81
N GLY A 396 -34.39 -15.27 13.07
CA GLY A 396 -34.54 -15.38 11.61
C GLY A 396 -33.27 -15.37 10.73
N GLU A 397 -32.08 -15.28 11.26
CA GLU A 397 -30.86 -15.45 10.46
C GLU A 397 -30.30 -16.87 10.64
N SER A 398 -30.14 -17.58 9.51
CA SER A 398 -29.45 -18.87 9.41
C SER A 398 -28.04 -18.75 9.97
N GLU A 399 -27.52 -19.84 10.57
CA GLU A 399 -26.18 -19.93 11.17
C GLU A 399 -25.11 -19.16 10.38
N PRO A 400 -24.34 -18.29 11.02
CA PRO A 400 -23.22 -17.65 10.34
C PRO A 400 -22.18 -18.71 9.97
N ASP A 401 -21.82 -18.75 8.70
CA ASP A 401 -20.95 -19.71 7.99
C ASP A 401 -19.57 -19.96 8.64
N PHE A 402 -19.19 -19.16 9.64
CA PHE A 402 -17.91 -19.29 10.36
C PHE A 402 -17.93 -20.33 11.51
N LEU A 403 -19.10 -20.84 11.90
CA LEU A 403 -19.20 -21.88 12.94
C LEU A 403 -19.03 -23.30 12.39
N VAL A 404 -18.95 -23.51 11.07
CA VAL A 404 -18.96 -24.83 10.42
C VAL A 404 -17.63 -25.20 9.74
N ARG A 405 -16.60 -24.43 9.82
CA ARG A 405 -15.28 -24.84 9.30
C ARG A 405 -14.34 -25.29 10.42
N PRO A 406 -14.21 -26.61 10.69
CA PRO A 406 -13.06 -27.11 11.42
C PRO A 406 -11.82 -26.83 10.57
N VAL A 407 -10.87 -26.07 11.11
CA VAL A 407 -9.51 -25.97 10.57
C VAL A 407 -8.97 -27.38 10.44
N LYS A 408 -8.88 -27.91 9.23
CA LYS A 408 -8.21 -29.18 8.95
C LYS A 408 -6.75 -29.03 9.39
N ALA A 409 -6.44 -29.62 10.54
CA ALA A 409 -5.08 -29.87 10.96
C ALA A 409 -4.43 -30.72 9.85
N ARG A 410 -3.42 -30.18 9.17
CA ARG A 410 -2.50 -30.97 8.36
C ARG A 410 -1.79 -31.93 9.30
N ARG A 411 -2.20 -33.19 9.31
CA ARG A 411 -1.44 -34.29 9.90
C ARG A 411 -0.16 -34.43 9.10
N ALA A 412 0.96 -34.23 9.77
CA ALA A 412 2.24 -34.72 9.31
C ALA A 412 2.21 -36.26 9.42
N GLY A 413 2.57 -36.95 8.34
CA GLY A 413 2.93 -38.36 8.36
C GLY A 413 1.82 -39.31 7.89
N GLU A 414 1.76 -39.53 6.58
CA GLU A 414 1.41 -40.82 6.01
C GLU A 414 2.20 -41.00 4.71
N GLN A 415 3.20 -41.87 4.79
CA GLN A 415 3.86 -42.48 3.64
C GLN A 415 2.87 -43.45 2.97
N PRO A 416 2.76 -43.50 1.64
CA PRO A 416 2.06 -44.60 1.00
C PRO A 416 2.94 -45.85 1.00
N ALA A 417 2.41 -46.92 1.61
CA ALA A 417 2.96 -48.25 1.50
C ALA A 417 2.65 -48.87 0.11
N GLY A 418 3.66 -49.37 -0.50
CA GLY A 418 3.81 -50.60 -1.21
C GLY A 418 2.84 -51.01 -2.32
N ALA A 419 3.38 -51.12 -3.55
CA ALA A 419 3.11 -52.28 -4.42
C ALA A 419 4.39 -52.57 -5.17
N GLY A 420 4.86 -53.81 -4.99
CA GLY A 420 6.12 -54.30 -5.51
C GLY A 420 6.04 -54.73 -6.95
N SER A 421 7.17 -54.86 -7.55
CA SER A 421 7.60 -56.05 -8.37
C SER A 421 9.06 -55.90 -8.77
N SER A 422 9.84 -56.86 -8.31
CA SER A 422 10.91 -57.61 -8.95
C SER A 422 11.75 -56.97 -10.10
N ALA A 423 13.04 -56.82 -9.93
CA ALA A 423 14.03 -57.70 -10.54
C ALA A 423 15.42 -57.01 -10.70
N GLN A 424 16.40 -57.73 -10.17
CA GLN A 424 17.75 -57.94 -10.65
C GLN A 424 18.89 -57.01 -10.25
N VAL A 425 19.67 -57.59 -9.39
CA VAL A 425 21.08 -57.47 -9.05
C VAL A 425 21.99 -57.34 -10.29
N THR A 426 22.89 -56.37 -10.28
CA THR A 426 24.26 -56.60 -10.78
C THR A 426 25.24 -55.69 -10.03
N THR A 427 26.17 -56.37 -9.39
CA THR A 427 27.38 -55.87 -8.72
C THR A 427 28.38 -55.35 -9.70
N ALA A 428 29.10 -54.24 -9.41
CA ALA A 428 30.52 -54.09 -9.66
C ALA A 428 31.11 -52.78 -9.06
N ARG A 429 31.93 -52.98 -8.01
CA ARG A 429 33.31 -52.53 -7.78
C ARG A 429 33.65 -51.03 -7.90
N ARG A 430 34.06 -50.49 -6.74
CA ARG A 430 35.10 -49.45 -6.58
C ARG A 430 36.49 -49.95 -7.10
N PRO A 431 37.38 -49.03 -7.51
CA PRO A 431 38.50 -48.73 -6.60
C PRO A 431 38.91 -47.24 -6.54
N THR A 432 39.20 -46.78 -5.34
CA THR A 432 40.47 -46.29 -4.72
C THR A 432 41.31 -45.24 -5.50
N THR A 433 41.44 -44.06 -4.89
CA THR A 433 42.63 -43.30 -4.46
C THR A 433 43.80 -43.15 -5.45
N THR A 434 44.22 -41.90 -5.71
CA THR A 434 45.62 -41.45 -5.51
C THR A 434 45.74 -39.90 -5.65
N ALA A 435 46.40 -39.35 -4.67
CA ALA A 435 47.02 -38.11 -4.31
C ALA A 435 47.68 -37.24 -5.39
N LEU A 436 47.72 -35.95 -5.06
CA LEU A 436 48.61 -34.85 -5.46
C LEU A 436 50.12 -35.27 -5.72
N PRO A 437 50.99 -34.43 -6.35
CA PRO A 437 51.21 -33.01 -6.11
C PRO A 437 51.70 -32.19 -7.34
N THR A 438 51.63 -30.92 -7.34
CA THR A 438 52.50 -29.75 -7.26
C THR A 438 51.72 -28.51 -7.75
#